data_bf0d5e7247d10d0f858313a783785628
#
_entry.id   bf0d5e7247d10d0f858313a783785628
#
_cell.length_a   1.000
_cell.length_b   1.000
_cell.length_c   1.000
_cell.angle_alpha   90.00
_cell.angle_beta   90.00
_cell.angle_gamma   90.00
#
_symmetry.space_group_name_H-M   'P 1'
#
loop_
_entity.id
_entity.type
_entity.pdbx_description
1 polymer ?
#
loop_
_entity_poly.entity_id
_entity_poly.type
_entity_poly.pdbx_seq_one_letter_code
_entity_poly.pdbx_strand_id
1 'polypeptide(L)'
;FGIEIFDNVKFVDVKAKTIGKGFAGAMKRHNFSGLRASHGVSVSHRSHGSTGQRQDPGKVFKNKKMAGHMGDKFRTVQNLEIIKKDLENQLLFVRGSIPGSKNSEVVVTKSIKNINKSTIIEKIEAAKKAKKIADKKKK
;
A
#
# COMPACT_ATOMS: atom_id res chain seq x y z
N PHE A 1 -21.80 -3.08 13.12
CA PHE A 1 -20.90 -2.38 14.03
C PHE A 1 -20.73 -0.96 13.52
N GLY A 2 -20.96 0.05 14.39
CA GLY A 2 -20.79 1.47 14.07
C GLY A 2 -19.34 1.95 14.20
N ILE A 3 -19.09 3.19 13.80
CA ILE A 3 -17.77 3.85 13.89
C ILE A 3 -17.29 4.00 15.34
N GLU A 4 -18.19 3.93 16.31
CA GLU A 4 -17.91 4.01 17.75
C GLU A 4 -16.79 3.05 18.20
N ILE A 5 -16.64 1.90 17.54
CA ILE A 5 -15.55 0.94 17.83
C ILE A 5 -14.16 1.58 17.72
N PHE A 6 -14.03 2.64 16.93
CA PHE A 6 -12.76 3.32 16.71
C PHE A 6 -12.53 4.54 17.60
N ASP A 7 -13.39 4.82 18.63
CA ASP A 7 -13.31 6.05 19.42
C ASP A 7 -11.94 6.32 20.04
N ASN A 8 -11.31 5.30 20.58
CA ASN A 8 -9.99 5.41 21.18
C ASN A 8 -8.85 4.93 20.28
N VAL A 9 -9.12 4.78 18.97
CA VAL A 9 -8.14 4.24 18.02
C VAL A 9 -7.55 5.39 17.21
N LYS A 10 -6.21 5.43 17.14
CA LYS A 10 -5.45 6.41 16.35
C LYS A 10 -5.07 5.89 14.96
N PHE A 11 -4.83 4.59 14.84
CA PHE A 11 -4.38 3.95 13.60
C PHE A 11 -5.23 2.74 13.27
N VAL A 12 -5.49 2.55 11.99
CA VAL A 12 -6.25 1.43 11.46
C VAL A 12 -5.50 0.72 10.34
N ASP A 13 -5.81 -0.56 10.18
CA ASP A 13 -5.40 -1.38 9.05
C ASP A 13 -6.60 -1.58 8.14
N VAL A 14 -6.44 -1.26 6.86
CA VAL A 14 -7.51 -1.34 5.88
C VAL A 14 -7.22 -2.44 4.87
N LYS A 15 -8.09 -3.42 4.79
CA LYS A 15 -8.03 -4.54 3.86
C LYS A 15 -9.12 -4.40 2.80
N ALA A 16 -8.74 -4.43 1.55
CA ALA A 16 -9.69 -4.41 0.43
C ALA A 16 -9.14 -5.16 -0.78
N LYS A 17 -10.02 -5.39 -1.75
CA LYS A 17 -9.69 -6.01 -3.01
C LYS A 17 -9.12 -4.97 -3.96
N THR A 18 -7.93 -5.19 -4.48
CA THR A 18 -7.27 -4.24 -5.39
C THR A 18 -7.97 -4.21 -6.75
N ILE A 19 -7.83 -3.09 -7.47
CA ILE A 19 -8.32 -2.97 -8.85
C ILE A 19 -7.68 -4.07 -9.71
N GLY A 20 -8.50 -4.80 -10.45
CA GLY A 20 -8.06 -5.79 -11.41
C GLY A 20 -7.38 -5.14 -12.62
N LYS A 21 -6.29 -5.73 -13.09
CA LYS A 21 -5.55 -5.30 -14.27
C LYS A 21 -5.47 -6.38 -15.34
N GLY A 22 -6.23 -7.48 -15.15
CA GLY A 22 -6.28 -8.61 -16.06
C GLY A 22 -4.95 -9.38 -16.15
N PHE A 23 -4.73 -10.08 -17.25
CA PHE A 23 -3.47 -10.73 -17.54
C PHE A 23 -2.41 -9.70 -17.89
N ALA A 24 -1.28 -9.72 -17.22
CA ALA A 24 -0.20 -8.76 -17.42
C ALA A 24 1.12 -9.47 -17.70
N GLY A 25 1.89 -8.96 -18.65
CA GLY A 25 3.23 -9.43 -18.95
C GLY A 25 4.22 -9.16 -17.81
N ALA A 26 5.38 -9.82 -17.84
CA ALA A 26 6.39 -9.75 -16.79
C ALA A 26 6.89 -8.30 -16.53
N MET A 27 6.96 -7.47 -17.57
CA MET A 27 7.35 -6.07 -17.45
C MET A 27 6.37 -5.29 -16.58
N LYS A 28 5.06 -5.37 -16.87
CA LYS A 28 4.02 -4.67 -16.09
C LYS A 28 3.82 -5.28 -14.71
N ARG A 29 3.86 -6.61 -14.61
CA ARG A 29 3.54 -7.34 -13.37
C ARG A 29 4.67 -7.31 -12.35
N HIS A 30 5.90 -7.32 -12.81
CA HIS A 30 7.09 -7.49 -11.97
C HIS A 30 8.19 -6.45 -12.22
N ASN A 31 7.92 -5.43 -13.03
CA ASN A 31 8.88 -4.37 -13.38
C ASN A 31 10.17 -4.91 -14.03
N PHE A 32 10.05 -5.93 -14.89
CA PHE A 32 11.17 -6.39 -15.66
C PHE A 32 11.56 -5.34 -16.70
N SER A 33 12.85 -5.14 -16.88
CA SER A 33 13.38 -4.39 -18.03
C SER A 33 13.20 -5.20 -19.30
N GLY A 34 12.89 -4.52 -20.41
CA GLY A 34 12.82 -5.16 -21.72
C GLY A 34 14.20 -5.49 -22.26
N LEU A 35 14.23 -6.21 -23.39
CA LEU A 35 15.44 -6.39 -24.17
C LEU A 35 15.69 -5.14 -25.03
N ARG A 36 16.90 -5.06 -25.61
CA ARG A 36 17.32 -3.92 -26.46
C ARG A 36 16.35 -3.72 -27.63
N ALA A 37 16.12 -2.47 -28.03
CA ALA A 37 15.29 -2.15 -29.19
C ALA A 37 15.98 -2.39 -30.53
N SER A 38 17.32 -2.45 -30.54
CA SER A 38 18.17 -2.66 -31.71
C SER A 38 19.23 -3.74 -31.44
N HIS A 39 20.30 -3.79 -32.20
CA HIS A 39 21.38 -4.81 -32.09
C HIS A 39 20.91 -6.23 -32.32
N GLY A 40 20.10 -6.44 -33.38
CA GLY A 40 19.65 -7.77 -33.80
C GLY A 40 18.52 -8.39 -32.99
N VAL A 41 17.99 -7.69 -31.99
CA VAL A 41 16.80 -8.16 -31.26
C VAL A 41 15.57 -8.02 -32.14
N SER A 42 14.93 -9.14 -32.47
CA SER A 42 13.67 -9.21 -33.20
C SER A 42 12.57 -9.74 -32.26
N VAL A 43 11.36 -9.33 -32.40
CA VAL A 43 10.11 -9.73 -31.69
C VAL A 43 10.16 -9.92 -30.18
N SER A 44 11.32 -10.14 -29.59
CA SER A 44 11.52 -10.51 -28.16
C SER A 44 11.67 -9.33 -27.21
N HIS A 45 11.40 -8.09 -27.64
CA HIS A 45 11.66 -6.87 -26.87
C HIS A 45 11.01 -6.85 -25.47
N ARG A 46 9.89 -7.52 -25.28
CA ARG A 46 9.12 -7.55 -24.03
C ARG A 46 9.14 -8.92 -23.32
N SER A 47 10.01 -9.82 -23.71
CA SER A 47 10.15 -11.13 -23.07
C SER A 47 10.79 -11.01 -21.68
N HIS A 48 10.57 -12.02 -20.85
CA HIS A 48 11.08 -12.01 -19.47
C HIS A 48 12.49 -12.61 -19.32
N GLY A 49 13.11 -13.01 -20.43
CA GLY A 49 14.44 -13.61 -20.45
C GLY A 49 14.46 -15.06 -20.01
N SER A 50 15.58 -15.53 -19.50
CA SER A 50 15.76 -16.92 -19.09
C SER A 50 14.82 -17.32 -17.95
N THR A 51 14.28 -18.53 -18.03
CA THR A 51 13.42 -19.14 -17.00
C THR A 51 14.18 -20.08 -16.07
N GLY A 52 15.41 -20.46 -16.39
CA GLY A 52 16.24 -21.34 -15.56
C GLY A 52 17.48 -21.81 -16.29
N GLN A 53 18.24 -22.69 -15.63
CA GLN A 53 19.40 -23.37 -16.16
C GLN A 53 18.95 -24.55 -17.04
N ARG A 54 19.90 -25.22 -17.68
CA ARG A 54 19.70 -26.31 -18.61
C ARG A 54 19.21 -27.59 -17.90
N GLN A 55 19.98 -28.69 -17.95
CA GLN A 55 19.64 -29.99 -17.36
C GLN A 55 19.78 -30.02 -15.83
N ASP A 56 20.63 -29.22 -15.27
CA ASP A 56 20.74 -28.95 -13.83
C ASP A 56 20.28 -27.54 -13.53
N PRO A 57 19.15 -27.35 -12.78
CA PRO A 57 18.32 -28.34 -12.07
C PRO A 57 17.21 -28.99 -12.91
N GLY A 58 17.15 -28.79 -14.24
CA GLY A 58 16.13 -29.36 -15.13
C GLY A 58 14.70 -28.96 -14.87
N LYS A 59 14.49 -27.89 -14.10
CA LYS A 59 13.18 -27.36 -13.68
C LYS A 59 13.19 -25.85 -13.58
N VAL A 60 12.02 -25.25 -13.64
CA VAL A 60 11.81 -23.83 -13.24
C VAL A 60 11.54 -23.78 -11.74
N PHE A 61 12.30 -22.97 -11.02
CA PHE A 61 12.13 -22.84 -9.57
C PHE A 61 10.75 -22.26 -9.21
N LYS A 62 10.21 -22.70 -8.07
CA LYS A 62 9.00 -22.11 -7.51
C LYS A 62 9.20 -20.61 -7.29
N ASN A 63 8.12 -19.84 -7.41
CA ASN A 63 8.12 -18.38 -7.27
C ASN A 63 8.89 -17.63 -8.37
N LYS A 64 9.31 -18.27 -9.46
CA LYS A 64 9.85 -17.56 -10.63
C LYS A 64 8.81 -16.56 -11.15
N LYS A 65 9.22 -15.31 -11.26
CA LYS A 65 8.34 -14.22 -11.71
C LYS A 65 8.04 -14.36 -13.20
N MET A 66 6.77 -14.53 -13.54
CA MET A 66 6.28 -14.71 -14.91
C MET A 66 5.04 -13.84 -15.15
N ALA A 67 4.62 -13.76 -16.42
CA ALA A 67 3.33 -13.18 -16.79
C ALA A 67 2.17 -13.90 -16.06
N GLY A 68 1.07 -13.22 -15.86
CA GLY A 68 -0.11 -13.78 -15.22
C GLY A 68 -1.07 -12.72 -14.73
N HIS A 69 -2.09 -13.13 -14.03
CA HIS A 69 -3.13 -12.25 -13.48
C HIS A 69 -2.54 -11.22 -12.52
N MET A 70 -2.89 -9.95 -12.70
CA MET A 70 -2.44 -8.82 -11.89
C MET A 70 -3.65 -8.08 -11.29
N GLY A 71 -3.55 -7.72 -10.03
CA GLY A 71 -4.64 -7.09 -9.29
C GLY A 71 -5.72 -8.08 -8.87
N ASP A 72 -6.91 -7.56 -8.56
CA ASP A 72 -8.10 -8.32 -8.14
C ASP A 72 -7.84 -9.31 -6.99
N LYS A 73 -7.02 -8.90 -6.03
CA LYS A 73 -6.67 -9.68 -4.82
C LYS A 73 -6.66 -8.81 -3.59
N PHE A 74 -6.94 -9.42 -2.46
CA PHE A 74 -6.92 -8.72 -1.18
C PHE A 74 -5.52 -8.23 -0.83
N ARG A 75 -5.46 -6.97 -0.40
CA ARG A 75 -4.27 -6.33 0.15
C ARG A 75 -4.65 -5.53 1.38
N THR A 76 -3.75 -5.52 2.35
CA THR A 76 -3.93 -4.75 3.58
C THR A 76 -2.91 -3.62 3.59
N VAL A 77 -3.39 -2.40 3.76
CA VAL A 77 -2.53 -1.24 4.06
C VAL A 77 -2.59 -1.02 5.56
N GLN A 78 -1.43 -1.06 6.19
CA GLN A 78 -1.31 -1.02 7.65
C GLN A 78 -0.98 0.38 8.17
N ASN A 79 -1.39 0.64 9.41
CA ASN A 79 -1.05 1.86 10.16
C ASN A 79 -1.50 3.16 9.47
N LEU A 80 -2.70 3.18 8.93
CA LEU A 80 -3.30 4.41 8.43
C LEU A 80 -3.83 5.23 9.60
N GLU A 81 -3.50 6.52 9.61
CA GLU A 81 -3.91 7.46 10.66
C GLU A 81 -5.35 7.89 10.48
N ILE A 82 -6.14 7.87 11.54
CA ILE A 82 -7.48 8.45 11.57
C ILE A 82 -7.35 9.95 11.82
N ILE A 83 -7.87 10.76 10.90
CA ILE A 83 -7.86 12.23 11.01
C ILE A 83 -9.10 12.74 11.74
N LYS A 84 -10.28 12.24 11.36
CA LYS A 84 -11.56 12.66 11.89
C LYS A 84 -12.54 11.50 11.89
N LYS A 85 -13.47 11.53 12.82
CA LYS A 85 -14.64 10.65 12.89
C LYS A 85 -15.88 11.48 12.92
N ASP A 86 -16.87 11.13 12.16
CA ASP A 86 -18.18 11.75 12.15
C ASP A 86 -19.20 10.68 12.50
N LEU A 87 -19.68 10.72 13.73
CA LEU A 87 -20.60 9.71 14.26
C LEU A 87 -22.01 9.86 13.67
N GLU A 88 -22.43 11.07 13.36
CA GLU A 88 -23.76 11.35 12.82
C GLU A 88 -23.91 10.75 11.41
N ASN A 89 -22.93 11.00 10.56
CA ASN A 89 -22.93 10.52 9.18
C ASN A 89 -22.24 9.17 9.00
N GLN A 90 -21.76 8.54 10.07
CA GLN A 90 -21.02 7.27 10.06
C GLN A 90 -19.80 7.31 9.10
N LEU A 91 -19.03 8.43 9.13
CA LEU A 91 -17.87 8.65 8.27
C LEU A 91 -16.56 8.56 9.03
N LEU A 92 -15.62 7.78 8.50
CA LEU A 92 -14.26 7.66 9.00
C LEU A 92 -13.27 8.27 8.00
N PHE A 93 -12.59 9.34 8.40
CA PHE A 93 -11.59 10.01 7.58
C PHE A 93 -10.20 9.44 7.88
N VAL A 94 -9.61 8.76 6.91
CA VAL A 94 -8.33 8.08 7.03
C VAL A 94 -7.30 8.72 6.11
N ARG A 95 -6.11 8.94 6.62
CA ARG A 95 -5.00 9.50 5.85
C ARG A 95 -4.21 8.40 5.15
N GLY A 96 -4.17 8.45 3.82
CA GLY A 96 -3.39 7.55 3.00
C GLY A 96 -4.22 6.90 1.89
N SER A 97 -3.59 5.99 1.18
CA SER A 97 -4.23 5.26 0.09
C SER A 97 -4.95 4.02 0.61
N ILE A 98 -6.11 3.75 0.05
CA ILE A 98 -6.89 2.54 0.31
C ILE A 98 -6.88 1.71 -0.97
N PRO A 99 -6.67 0.39 -0.92
CA PRO A 99 -6.72 -0.45 -2.10
C PRO A 99 -8.14 -0.57 -2.65
N GLY A 100 -8.28 -0.73 -3.95
CA GLY A 100 -9.56 -0.91 -4.63
C GLY A 100 -10.02 0.31 -5.43
N SER A 101 -11.20 0.20 -6.00
CA SER A 101 -11.87 1.26 -6.73
C SER A 101 -12.62 2.21 -5.79
N LYS A 102 -13.07 3.34 -6.31
CA LYS A 102 -14.03 4.19 -5.57
C LYS A 102 -15.30 3.39 -5.27
N ASN A 103 -15.90 3.65 -4.13
CA ASN A 103 -17.13 2.99 -3.66
C ASN A 103 -17.01 1.46 -3.50
N SER A 104 -15.80 0.93 -3.33
CA SER A 104 -15.61 -0.50 -3.03
C SER A 104 -15.74 -0.77 -1.53
N GLU A 105 -16.14 -1.98 -1.21
CA GLU A 105 -16.18 -2.46 0.17
C GLU A 105 -14.78 -2.62 0.73
N VAL A 106 -14.61 -2.19 1.98
CA VAL A 106 -13.35 -2.27 2.71
C VAL A 106 -13.57 -2.84 4.11
N VAL A 107 -12.63 -3.60 4.60
CA VAL A 107 -12.61 -4.09 5.97
C VAL A 107 -11.60 -3.25 6.75
N VAL A 108 -12.10 -2.52 7.75
CA VAL A 108 -11.28 -1.68 8.63
C VAL A 108 -11.10 -2.38 9.96
N THR A 109 -9.88 -2.54 10.40
CA THR A 109 -9.54 -3.15 11.69
C THR A 109 -8.62 -2.23 12.49
N LYS A 110 -8.61 -2.37 13.80
CA LYS A 110 -7.64 -1.67 14.65
C LYS A 110 -6.23 -2.09 14.26
N SER A 111 -5.29 -1.13 14.19
CA SER A 111 -3.90 -1.46 13.90
C SER A 111 -3.28 -2.27 15.03
N ILE A 112 -2.54 -3.31 14.66
CA ILE A 112 -1.79 -4.16 15.61
C ILE A 112 -0.39 -3.61 15.83
N LYS A 113 0.19 -2.96 14.82
CA LYS A 113 1.54 -2.40 14.85
C LYS A 113 1.51 -0.90 15.19
N ASN A 114 2.57 -0.43 15.85
CA ASN A 114 2.77 1.01 16.15
C ASN A 114 1.64 1.68 16.92
N ILE A 115 0.98 0.97 17.82
CA ILE A 115 -0.14 1.47 18.63
C ILE A 115 0.25 2.74 19.40
N ASN A 116 1.48 2.83 19.88
CA ASN A 116 2.00 3.95 20.69
C ASN A 116 2.60 5.10 19.85
N LYS A 117 2.50 5.04 18.53
CA LYS A 117 3.03 6.10 17.66
C LYS A 117 2.18 7.36 17.81
N SER A 118 2.83 8.52 17.93
CA SER A 118 2.14 9.81 17.94
C SER A 118 1.56 10.12 16.57
N THR A 119 0.34 10.63 16.55
CA THR A 119 -0.34 11.11 15.33
C THR A 119 0.32 12.38 14.81
N ILE A 120 0.04 12.74 13.55
CA ILE A 120 0.55 14.00 12.99
C ILE A 120 -0.07 15.21 13.68
N ILE A 121 -1.33 15.11 14.08
CA ILE A 121 -2.02 16.17 14.83
C ILE A 121 -1.30 16.41 16.16
N GLU A 122 -1.02 15.36 16.93
CA GLU A 122 -0.25 15.45 18.18
C GLU A 122 1.15 16.06 17.97
N LYS A 123 1.83 15.70 16.88
CA LYS A 123 3.15 16.28 16.53
C LYS A 123 3.07 17.77 16.21
N ILE A 124 2.06 18.19 15.46
CA ILE A 124 1.83 19.60 15.12
C ILE A 124 1.51 20.39 16.39
N GLU A 125 0.68 19.87 17.26
CA GLU A 125 0.35 20.50 18.53
C GLU A 125 1.56 20.61 19.47
N ALA A 126 2.35 19.55 19.56
CA ALA A 126 3.59 19.57 20.33
C ALA A 126 4.59 20.60 19.78
N ALA A 127 4.74 20.69 18.46
CA ALA A 127 5.59 21.69 17.81
C ALA A 127 5.08 23.12 18.05
N LYS A 128 3.77 23.35 18.00
CA LYS A 128 3.17 24.66 18.33
C LYS A 128 3.39 25.04 19.79
N LYS A 129 3.23 24.09 20.72
CA LYS A 129 3.50 24.31 22.17
C LYS A 129 4.99 24.63 22.40
N ALA A 130 5.90 23.91 21.76
CA ALA A 130 7.34 24.17 21.89
C ALA A 130 7.73 25.57 21.37
N LYS A 131 7.18 26.00 20.22
CA LYS A 131 7.39 27.37 19.72
C LYS A 131 6.89 28.44 20.68
N LYS A 132 5.67 28.30 21.22
CA LYS A 132 5.13 29.24 22.20
C LYS A 132 5.97 29.37 23.48
N ILE A 133 6.57 28.25 23.92
CA ILE A 133 7.46 28.25 25.11
C ILE A 133 8.78 28.95 24.78
N ALA A 134 9.34 28.70 23.58
CA ALA A 134 10.57 29.35 23.12
C ALA A 134 10.40 30.87 22.98
N ASP A 135 9.26 31.34 22.46
CA ASP A 135 8.94 32.76 22.31
C ASP A 135 8.72 33.46 23.67
N LYS A 136 8.14 32.75 24.67
CA LYS A 136 8.02 33.26 26.05
C LYS A 136 9.36 33.37 26.80
N LYS A 137 10.36 32.52 26.44
CA LYS A 137 11.71 32.59 27.05
C LYS A 137 12.58 33.68 26.43
N LYS A 138 12.22 34.25 25.29
CA LYS A 138 12.95 35.33 24.59
C LYS A 138 12.43 36.74 24.96
N LYS A 139 11.31 36.81 25.66
CA LYS A 139 10.78 38.05 26.30
C LYS A 139 11.17 38.09 27.77
#